data_3b87b10b86f081ffb4a1cd85fa199d6c
#
_entry.id   3b87b10b86f081ffb4a1cd85fa199d6c
#
_cell.length_a   1.000
_cell.length_b   1.000
_cell.length_c   1.000
_cell.angle_alpha   90.00
_cell.angle_beta   90.00
_cell.angle_gamma   90.00
#
_symmetry.space_group_name_H-M   'P 1'
#
loop_
_entity.id
_entity.type
_entity.pdbx_description
1 polymer ?
#
loop_
_entity_poly.entity_id
_entity_poly.type
_entity_poly.pdbx_seq_one_letter_code
_entity_poly.pdbx_strand_id
1 'polypeptide(L)'
;MKTLTLTLLLLGSSLSYAQTAAPAAPKAGSDKLDIKKLEQKYWSAKDDDFAVVQNRRYTKANRAFVSLNYGVPFNDPFNSGSVYGINLGYFFSERWGLDLEYKSGSLKDNDAVSSFTSRFGAYPDHNVFQSSQILSASFVPFYAKMSMMDTSIIYFDMGLSLGAGTMSYNIKQVEGDISKSTAVVKLSVFQQIFFSEHFALRADLTNTWGNQQKARYYTPNDAKYSYTEARDLGSKMTNDTSLLFGLTYWF
;
A
#
# COMPACT_ATOMS: atom_id res chain seq x y z
N MET A 1 0.82 -1.36 31.85
CA MET A 1 -0.31 -0.64 31.26
C MET A 1 0.09 0.80 31.06
N LYS A 2 0.46 1.20 29.85
CA LYS A 2 0.65 2.61 29.48
C LYS A 2 -0.09 2.80 28.16
N THR A 3 -1.20 3.48 28.25
CA THR A 3 -2.06 3.88 27.13
C THR A 3 -1.36 4.98 26.36
N LEU A 4 -1.04 4.70 25.11
CA LEU A 4 -0.52 5.70 24.17
C LEU A 4 -1.73 6.39 23.53
N THR A 5 -2.09 7.55 24.05
CA THR A 5 -3.09 8.45 23.46
C THR A 5 -2.43 9.17 22.26
N LEU A 6 -2.89 8.82 21.08
CA LEU A 6 -2.54 9.52 19.84
C LEU A 6 -3.31 10.85 19.78
N THR A 7 -2.66 11.94 20.17
CA THR A 7 -3.23 13.29 20.07
C THR A 7 -3.08 13.78 18.64
N LEU A 8 -4.19 13.80 17.91
CA LEU A 8 -4.31 14.41 16.58
C LEU A 8 -4.28 15.93 16.74
N LEU A 9 -3.14 16.56 16.44
CA LEU A 9 -2.99 18.02 16.47
C LEU A 9 -3.63 18.59 15.20
N LEU A 10 -4.87 19.05 15.32
CA LEU A 10 -5.55 19.92 14.35
C LEU A 10 -4.95 21.32 14.46
N LEU A 11 -4.05 21.66 13.55
CA LEU A 11 -3.59 23.03 13.33
C LEU A 11 -4.70 23.79 12.60
N GLY A 12 -5.58 24.42 13.38
CA GLY A 12 -6.49 25.45 12.91
C GLY A 12 -5.73 26.75 12.62
N SER A 13 -5.41 27.02 11.35
CA SER A 13 -4.95 28.32 10.92
C SER A 13 -6.14 29.28 10.84
N SER A 14 -6.27 30.17 11.83
CA SER A 14 -7.18 31.32 11.79
C SER A 14 -6.65 32.34 10.78
N LEU A 15 -7.32 32.43 9.64
CA LEU A 15 -7.15 33.55 8.70
C LEU A 15 -7.79 34.80 9.28
N SER A 16 -6.96 35.70 9.83
CA SER A 16 -7.36 37.03 10.19
C SER A 16 -7.51 37.87 8.93
N TYR A 17 -8.74 38.21 8.57
CA TYR A 17 -9.00 39.23 7.55
C TYR A 17 -8.75 40.59 8.13
N ALA A 18 -7.65 41.22 7.75
CA ALA A 18 -7.43 42.66 7.98
C ALA A 18 -8.27 43.44 6.96
N GLN A 19 -9.35 44.04 7.42
CA GLN A 19 -10.14 44.98 6.64
C GLN A 19 -9.40 46.36 6.63
N THR A 20 -8.66 46.60 5.55
CA THR A 20 -8.11 47.94 5.28
C THR A 20 -9.17 48.79 4.60
N ALA A 21 -9.55 49.89 5.26
CA ALA A 21 -10.44 50.90 4.71
C ALA A 21 -9.83 51.53 3.44
N ALA A 22 -10.58 51.49 2.34
CA ALA A 22 -10.15 52.06 1.08
C ALA A 22 -10.27 53.63 1.12
N PRO A 23 -9.27 54.36 0.58
CA PRO A 23 -9.39 55.80 0.40
C PRO A 23 -10.35 56.15 -0.72
N ALA A 24 -11.11 57.22 -0.53
CA ALA A 24 -12.10 57.76 -1.47
C ALA A 24 -11.46 58.13 -2.81
N ALA A 25 -12.06 57.62 -3.91
CA ALA A 25 -11.59 57.86 -5.26
C ALA A 25 -12.00 59.25 -5.80
N PRO A 26 -11.16 59.92 -6.59
CA PRO A 26 -11.51 61.16 -7.27
C PRO A 26 -12.43 60.91 -8.47
N LYS A 27 -13.45 61.76 -8.61
CA LYS A 27 -14.36 61.76 -9.78
C LYS A 27 -13.60 62.23 -11.02
N ALA A 28 -13.47 61.41 -12.01
CA ALA A 28 -12.95 61.77 -13.34
C ALA A 28 -13.83 61.13 -14.45
N GLY A 29 -13.98 61.90 -15.50
CA GLY A 29 -14.93 61.87 -16.59
C GLY A 29 -15.16 60.60 -17.36
N SER A 30 -16.21 60.70 -18.11
CA SER A 30 -16.96 59.71 -18.87
C SER A 30 -16.29 59.12 -20.10
N ASP A 31 -15.23 58.35 -19.90
CA ASP A 31 -14.73 57.45 -20.99
C ASP A 31 -14.00 56.25 -20.40
N LYS A 32 -14.54 55.74 -19.30
CA LYS A 32 -14.00 54.49 -18.73
C LYS A 32 -14.68 53.33 -19.41
N LEU A 33 -13.89 52.61 -20.22
CA LEU A 33 -14.20 51.23 -20.55
C LEU A 33 -14.79 50.53 -19.29
N ASP A 34 -15.94 49.93 -19.44
CA ASP A 34 -16.64 49.23 -18.35
C ASP A 34 -15.84 47.99 -17.95
N ILE A 35 -14.81 48.21 -17.16
CA ILE A 35 -13.89 47.15 -16.68
C ILE A 35 -14.67 46.04 -15.97
N LYS A 36 -15.79 46.38 -15.31
CA LYS A 36 -16.64 45.36 -14.67
C LYS A 36 -17.28 44.39 -15.68
N LYS A 37 -17.63 44.88 -16.88
CA LYS A 37 -18.15 43.97 -17.93
C LYS A 37 -17.03 43.11 -18.52
N LEU A 38 -15.80 43.61 -18.59
CA LEU A 38 -14.65 42.85 -19.03
C LEU A 38 -14.22 41.84 -17.95
N GLU A 39 -14.20 42.25 -16.68
CA GLU A 39 -13.97 41.34 -15.55
C GLU A 39 -15.02 40.23 -15.47
N GLN A 40 -16.30 40.56 -15.63
CA GLN A 40 -17.37 39.57 -15.66
C GLN A 40 -17.28 38.64 -16.90
N LYS A 41 -16.79 39.12 -18.02
CA LYS A 41 -16.67 38.33 -19.24
C LYS A 41 -15.44 37.42 -19.26
N TYR A 42 -14.34 37.85 -18.61
CA TYR A 42 -13.05 37.16 -18.72
C TYR A 42 -12.52 36.63 -17.38
N TRP A 43 -12.98 37.17 -16.24
CA TRP A 43 -12.47 36.85 -14.90
C TRP A 43 -13.56 36.48 -13.90
N SER A 44 -14.87 36.53 -14.28
CA SER A 44 -15.82 35.80 -13.46
C SER A 44 -15.33 34.36 -13.45
N ALA A 45 -15.00 33.84 -12.25
CA ALA A 45 -14.86 32.43 -12.07
C ALA A 45 -16.13 31.81 -12.70
N LYS A 46 -15.99 31.26 -13.87
CA LYS A 46 -16.95 30.31 -14.36
C LYS A 46 -16.84 29.18 -13.36
N ASP A 47 -17.84 29.05 -12.50
CA ASP A 47 -18.15 27.81 -11.79
C ASP A 47 -18.62 26.75 -12.82
N ASP A 48 -18.05 26.79 -14.01
CA ASP A 48 -18.05 25.65 -14.90
C ASP A 48 -17.24 24.62 -14.12
N ASP A 49 -17.92 23.65 -13.57
CA ASP A 49 -17.37 22.40 -13.12
C ASP A 49 -16.13 22.12 -13.96
N PHE A 50 -14.95 22.39 -13.38
CA PHE A 50 -13.70 21.92 -13.94
C PHE A 50 -13.67 20.41 -13.71
N ALA A 51 -14.64 19.71 -14.30
CA ALA A 51 -14.45 18.34 -14.69
C ALA A 51 -13.28 18.40 -15.69
N VAL A 52 -12.05 18.45 -15.14
CA VAL A 52 -10.87 18.22 -15.93
C VAL A 52 -11.06 16.83 -16.49
N VAL A 53 -11.64 16.76 -17.68
CA VAL A 53 -11.67 15.55 -18.49
C VAL A 53 -10.21 15.29 -18.81
N GLN A 54 -9.52 14.64 -17.87
CA GLN A 54 -8.19 14.15 -18.11
C GLN A 54 -8.33 13.11 -19.22
N ASN A 55 -8.03 13.53 -20.43
CA ASN A 55 -8.01 12.62 -21.57
C ASN A 55 -6.91 11.58 -21.28
N ARG A 56 -7.31 10.44 -20.73
CA ARG A 56 -6.40 9.34 -20.40
C ARG A 56 -5.97 8.70 -21.70
N ARG A 57 -4.67 8.57 -21.91
CA ARG A 57 -4.14 7.85 -23.06
C ARG A 57 -4.38 6.33 -22.91
N TYR A 58 -4.25 5.82 -21.69
CA TYR A 58 -4.43 4.41 -21.38
C TYR A 58 -5.62 4.26 -20.46
N THR A 59 -6.72 3.72 -21.00
CA THR A 59 -7.98 3.51 -20.29
C THR A 59 -7.95 2.15 -19.57
N LYS A 60 -8.58 2.10 -18.39
CA LYS A 60 -8.73 0.87 -17.59
C LYS A 60 -10.16 0.43 -17.43
N ALA A 61 -11.12 1.32 -17.69
CA ALA A 61 -12.53 1.04 -17.53
C ALA A 61 -12.96 -0.17 -18.37
N ASN A 62 -13.67 -1.10 -17.74
CA ASN A 62 -14.16 -2.34 -18.32
C ASN A 62 -13.04 -3.25 -18.89
N ARG A 63 -11.88 -3.24 -18.26
CA ARG A 63 -10.75 -4.09 -18.67
C ARG A 63 -10.30 -5.01 -17.55
N ALA A 64 -9.95 -6.23 -17.94
CA ALA A 64 -9.28 -7.18 -17.06
C ALA A 64 -7.76 -6.98 -17.13
N PHE A 65 -7.08 -7.40 -16.08
CA PHE A 65 -5.62 -7.42 -16.05
C PHE A 65 -5.07 -8.64 -15.33
N VAL A 66 -3.86 -9.01 -15.68
CA VAL A 66 -3.02 -9.95 -14.97
C VAL A 66 -1.70 -9.28 -14.64
N SER A 67 -1.23 -9.42 -13.40
CA SER A 67 0.06 -8.89 -12.96
C SER A 67 0.90 -9.99 -12.35
N LEU A 68 2.14 -10.10 -12.78
CA LEU A 68 3.15 -10.98 -12.18
C LEU A 68 4.08 -10.12 -11.35
N ASN A 69 4.21 -10.44 -10.06
CA ASN A 69 4.93 -9.62 -9.10
C ASN A 69 6.05 -10.44 -8.46
N TYR A 70 7.14 -9.74 -8.19
CA TYR A 70 8.30 -10.25 -7.46
C TYR A 70 8.75 -9.20 -6.46
N GLY A 71 9.13 -9.61 -5.26
CA GLY A 71 9.59 -8.67 -4.26
C GLY A 71 10.16 -9.31 -3.01
N VAL A 72 10.29 -8.49 -1.98
CA VAL A 72 10.92 -8.87 -0.72
C VAL A 72 10.08 -8.40 0.47
N PRO A 73 10.08 -9.16 1.59
CA PRO A 73 9.55 -8.69 2.85
C PRO A 73 10.49 -7.61 3.43
N PHE A 74 9.90 -6.61 4.08
CA PHE A 74 10.65 -5.49 4.66
C PHE A 74 10.86 -5.59 6.15
N ASN A 75 9.89 -6.13 6.87
CA ASN A 75 9.85 -6.09 8.33
C ASN A 75 9.97 -7.46 8.98
N ASP A 76 10.48 -8.43 8.26
CA ASP A 76 10.75 -9.75 8.83
C ASP A 76 12.18 -9.77 9.42
N PRO A 77 12.32 -9.85 10.76
CA PRO A 77 13.61 -9.76 11.41
C PRO A 77 14.44 -11.05 11.31
N PHE A 78 13.79 -12.20 11.05
CA PHE A 78 14.42 -13.51 11.11
C PHE A 78 14.49 -14.22 9.76
N ASN A 79 13.67 -13.79 8.80
CA ASN A 79 13.64 -14.41 7.48
C ASN A 79 14.15 -13.45 6.41
N SER A 80 14.80 -14.00 5.41
CA SER A 80 15.19 -13.33 4.18
C SER A 80 14.82 -14.17 2.98
N GLY A 81 14.62 -13.53 1.85
CA GLY A 81 14.24 -14.22 0.62
C GLY A 81 13.31 -13.39 -0.24
N SER A 82 12.54 -14.09 -1.06
CA SER A 82 11.70 -13.46 -2.08
C SER A 82 10.26 -13.89 -1.95
N VAL A 83 9.38 -12.99 -2.39
CA VAL A 83 7.94 -13.22 -2.49
C VAL A 83 7.55 -13.08 -3.95
N TYR A 84 6.81 -14.04 -4.46
CA TYR A 84 6.25 -14.06 -5.81
C TYR A 84 4.74 -13.90 -5.72
N GLY A 85 4.15 -13.15 -6.62
CA GLY A 85 2.72 -12.94 -6.63
C GLY A 85 2.13 -12.93 -8.03
N ILE A 86 0.86 -13.29 -8.11
CA ILE A 86 0.02 -13.11 -9.28
C ILE A 86 -1.24 -12.38 -8.84
N ASN A 87 -1.60 -11.31 -9.56
CA ASN A 87 -2.86 -10.62 -9.36
C ASN A 87 -3.70 -10.76 -10.62
N LEU A 88 -4.95 -11.13 -10.45
CA LEU A 88 -5.97 -11.15 -11.49
C LEU A 88 -7.04 -10.16 -11.09
N GLY A 89 -7.37 -9.22 -11.95
CA GLY A 89 -8.34 -8.21 -11.59
C GLY A 89 -9.12 -7.65 -12.77
N TYR A 90 -10.13 -6.88 -12.41
CA TYR A 90 -11.00 -6.20 -13.35
C TYR A 90 -11.33 -4.80 -12.84
N PHE A 91 -11.15 -3.81 -13.69
CA PHE A 91 -11.56 -2.43 -13.44
C PHE A 91 -12.89 -2.17 -14.13
N PHE A 92 -13.93 -1.90 -13.34
CA PHE A 92 -15.25 -1.53 -13.85
C PHE A 92 -15.37 -0.03 -14.13
N SER A 93 -14.43 0.76 -13.66
CA SER A 93 -14.28 2.18 -13.99
C SER A 93 -12.80 2.56 -14.01
N GLU A 94 -12.50 3.80 -14.43
CA GLU A 94 -11.13 4.32 -14.42
C GLU A 94 -10.51 4.36 -13.01
N ARG A 95 -11.35 4.40 -11.97
CA ARG A 95 -10.92 4.58 -10.59
C ARG A 95 -11.11 3.35 -9.71
N TRP A 96 -12.08 2.49 -10.04
CA TRP A 96 -12.48 1.37 -9.19
C TRP A 96 -12.29 0.04 -9.87
N GLY A 97 -11.69 -0.89 -9.15
CA GLY A 97 -11.49 -2.26 -9.59
C GLY A 97 -11.51 -3.24 -8.43
N LEU A 98 -11.56 -4.52 -8.78
CA LEU A 98 -11.41 -5.65 -7.86
C LEU A 98 -10.25 -6.50 -8.35
N ASP A 99 -9.46 -7.03 -7.43
CA ASP A 99 -8.37 -7.94 -7.75
C ASP A 99 -8.28 -9.09 -6.74
N LEU A 100 -7.98 -10.25 -7.26
CA LEU A 100 -7.61 -11.45 -6.51
C LEU A 100 -6.10 -11.59 -6.57
N GLU A 101 -5.47 -11.60 -5.42
CA GLU A 101 -4.02 -11.75 -5.26
C GLU A 101 -3.70 -13.12 -4.67
N TYR A 102 -2.78 -13.83 -5.30
CA TYR A 102 -2.10 -14.98 -4.72
C TYR A 102 -0.61 -14.65 -4.57
N LYS A 103 -0.07 -14.82 -3.36
CA LYS A 103 1.37 -14.67 -3.08
C LYS A 103 1.93 -15.96 -2.50
N SER A 104 3.19 -16.24 -2.84
CA SER A 104 3.97 -17.35 -2.27
C SER A 104 5.36 -16.85 -1.89
N GLY A 105 5.82 -17.21 -0.71
CA GLY A 105 7.14 -16.85 -0.19
C GLY A 105 8.14 -18.00 -0.35
N SER A 106 9.36 -17.64 -0.77
CA SER A 106 10.55 -18.49 -0.66
C SER A 106 11.51 -17.85 0.32
N LEU A 107 11.21 -18.04 1.60
CA LEU A 107 11.91 -17.42 2.71
C LEU A 107 12.74 -18.45 3.45
N LYS A 108 13.93 -18.01 3.91
CA LYS A 108 14.87 -18.81 4.69
C LYS A 108 15.33 -17.98 5.88
N ASP A 109 15.80 -18.67 6.90
CA ASP A 109 16.44 -18.04 8.06
C ASP A 109 17.59 -17.13 7.60
N ASN A 110 17.67 -15.96 8.21
CA ASN A 110 18.72 -14.99 7.93
C ASN A 110 19.87 -15.08 8.96
N ASP A 111 20.88 -14.23 8.78
CA ASP A 111 22.05 -14.19 9.67
C ASP A 111 21.69 -13.80 11.13
N ALA A 112 20.55 -13.17 11.36
CA ALA A 112 20.10 -12.85 12.71
C ALA A 112 19.72 -14.11 13.49
N VAL A 113 19.12 -15.12 12.82
CA VAL A 113 18.84 -16.43 13.44
C VAL A 113 20.12 -17.13 13.84
N SER A 114 21.11 -17.19 12.96
CA SER A 114 22.40 -17.82 13.24
C SER A 114 23.17 -17.11 14.36
N SER A 115 23.16 -15.78 14.36
CA SER A 115 23.76 -14.95 15.39
C SER A 115 23.07 -15.11 16.75
N PHE A 116 21.74 -15.18 16.75
CA PHE A 116 20.97 -15.42 17.96
C PHE A 116 21.27 -16.80 18.54
N THR A 117 21.26 -17.82 17.70
CA THR A 117 21.55 -19.21 18.10
C THR A 117 22.97 -19.35 18.65
N SER A 118 23.97 -18.73 18.02
CA SER A 118 25.36 -18.76 18.48
C SER A 118 25.55 -18.06 19.83
N ARG A 119 24.79 -16.97 20.07
CA ARG A 119 24.93 -16.15 21.27
C ARG A 119 24.19 -16.71 22.47
N PHE A 120 22.99 -17.28 22.24
CA PHE A 120 22.09 -17.70 23.30
C PHE A 120 21.93 -19.22 23.42
N GLY A 121 22.51 -19.99 22.49
CA GLY A 121 22.36 -21.45 22.47
C GLY A 121 20.92 -21.93 22.20
N ALA A 122 20.04 -21.04 21.72
CA ALA A 122 18.64 -21.31 21.48
C ALA A 122 18.21 -20.75 20.11
N TYR A 123 17.33 -21.48 19.42
CA TYR A 123 16.75 -21.02 18.17
C TYR A 123 15.61 -20.02 18.45
N PRO A 124 15.54 -18.86 17.79
CA PRO A 124 14.50 -17.88 18.05
C PRO A 124 13.12 -18.37 17.54
N ASP A 125 12.10 -18.16 18.35
CA ASP A 125 10.72 -18.39 17.94
C ASP A 125 10.33 -17.41 16.85
N HIS A 126 10.02 -17.90 15.66
CA HIS A 126 9.52 -17.05 14.58
C HIS A 126 8.60 -17.82 13.63
N ASN A 127 7.79 -17.06 12.93
CA ASN A 127 6.91 -17.57 11.89
C ASN A 127 7.48 -17.20 10.52
N VAL A 128 7.30 -18.10 9.56
CA VAL A 128 7.74 -17.92 8.17
C VAL A 128 6.51 -17.82 7.28
N PHE A 129 6.36 -16.74 6.53
CA PHE A 129 5.31 -16.59 5.54
C PHE A 129 5.45 -17.65 4.44
N GLN A 130 4.35 -18.32 4.09
CA GLN A 130 4.30 -19.30 3.02
C GLN A 130 3.52 -18.83 1.81
N SER A 131 2.25 -18.54 2.02
CA SER A 131 1.38 -18.09 0.93
C SER A 131 0.22 -17.25 1.46
N SER A 132 -0.39 -16.45 0.60
CA SER A 132 -1.62 -15.74 0.90
C SER A 132 -2.54 -15.68 -0.31
N GLN A 133 -3.85 -15.61 -0.03
CA GLN A 133 -4.91 -15.42 -1.01
C GLN A 133 -5.80 -14.29 -0.51
N ILE A 134 -5.86 -13.19 -1.24
CA ILE A 134 -6.50 -11.96 -0.78
C ILE A 134 -7.35 -11.40 -1.92
N LEU A 135 -8.63 -11.15 -1.62
CA LEU A 135 -9.51 -10.39 -2.49
C LEU A 135 -9.48 -8.93 -2.06
N SER A 136 -9.25 -8.02 -2.99
CA SER A 136 -9.07 -6.60 -2.72
C SER A 136 -9.94 -5.73 -3.62
N ALA A 137 -10.39 -4.59 -3.07
CA ALA A 137 -10.93 -3.49 -3.82
C ALA A 137 -9.85 -2.44 -4.03
N SER A 138 -9.65 -2.02 -5.26
CA SER A 138 -8.66 -1.04 -5.67
C SER A 138 -9.30 0.29 -6.04
N PHE A 139 -8.75 1.38 -5.52
CA PHE A 139 -9.16 2.74 -5.83
C PHE A 139 -7.98 3.56 -6.33
N VAL A 140 -8.14 4.21 -7.49
CA VAL A 140 -7.11 5.01 -8.17
C VAL A 140 -7.52 6.48 -8.17
N PRO A 141 -7.15 7.25 -7.14
CA PRO A 141 -7.45 8.67 -7.07
C PRO A 141 -6.65 9.51 -8.06
N PHE A 142 -5.39 9.11 -8.33
CA PHE A 142 -4.44 9.93 -9.06
C PHE A 142 -4.04 9.28 -10.39
N TYR A 143 -4.20 10.07 -11.45
CA TYR A 143 -3.61 9.83 -12.76
C TYR A 143 -2.73 11.03 -13.09
N ALA A 144 -1.50 10.78 -13.47
CA ALA A 144 -0.57 11.84 -13.77
C ALA A 144 0.21 11.57 -15.06
N LYS A 145 0.74 12.64 -15.60
CA LYS A 145 1.60 12.65 -16.78
C LYS A 145 2.88 13.38 -16.40
N MET A 146 4.02 12.82 -16.73
CA MET A 146 5.32 13.44 -16.50
C MET A 146 6.07 13.48 -17.80
N SER A 147 6.58 14.65 -18.18
CA SER A 147 7.52 14.79 -19.28
C SER A 147 8.89 14.32 -18.82
N MET A 148 9.52 13.46 -19.61
CA MET A 148 10.88 12.98 -19.38
C MET A 148 11.77 13.45 -20.52
N MET A 149 12.77 14.29 -20.20
CA MET A 149 13.81 14.78 -21.14
C MET A 149 13.24 15.42 -22.43
N ASP A 150 12.11 16.15 -22.31
CA ASP A 150 11.42 16.86 -23.41
C ASP A 150 10.99 16.00 -24.62
N THR A 151 11.22 14.69 -24.58
CA THR A 151 10.98 13.78 -25.70
C THR A 151 9.88 12.76 -25.45
N SER A 152 9.62 12.42 -24.20
CA SER A 152 8.69 11.35 -23.84
C SER A 152 7.75 11.73 -22.71
N ILE A 153 6.49 11.35 -22.83
CA ILE A 153 5.50 11.52 -21.76
C ILE A 153 5.27 10.15 -21.09
N ILE A 154 5.57 10.09 -19.81
CA ILE A 154 5.28 8.94 -18.98
C ILE A 154 3.91 9.13 -18.34
N TYR A 155 3.06 8.13 -18.47
CA TYR A 155 1.73 8.09 -17.86
C TYR A 155 1.76 7.14 -16.67
N PHE A 156 1.28 7.58 -15.52
CA PHE A 156 1.24 6.74 -14.34
C PHE A 156 0.00 6.96 -13.50
N ASP A 157 -0.41 5.91 -12.83
CA ASP A 157 -1.48 5.88 -11.85
C ASP A 157 -0.90 5.61 -10.46
N MET A 158 -1.50 6.23 -9.45
CA MET A 158 -1.29 5.86 -8.05
C MET A 158 -2.62 5.49 -7.44
N GLY A 159 -2.64 4.38 -6.73
CA GLY A 159 -3.86 3.86 -6.13
C GLY A 159 -3.63 3.21 -4.77
N LEU A 160 -4.75 2.96 -4.13
CA LEU A 160 -4.85 2.25 -2.86
C LEU A 160 -5.64 0.96 -3.11
N SER A 161 -5.28 -0.09 -2.39
CA SER A 161 -6.02 -1.35 -2.41
C SER A 161 -6.26 -1.82 -0.99
N LEU A 162 -7.51 -2.13 -0.68
CA LEU A 162 -7.92 -2.69 0.60
C LEU A 162 -8.52 -4.07 0.36
N GLY A 163 -8.03 -5.07 1.09
CA GLY A 163 -8.46 -6.45 0.89
C GLY A 163 -8.53 -7.26 2.15
N ALA A 164 -9.16 -8.41 2.03
CA ALA A 164 -9.21 -9.42 3.08
C ALA A 164 -9.05 -10.82 2.47
N GLY A 165 -8.51 -11.73 3.25
CA GLY A 165 -8.26 -13.08 2.78
C GLY A 165 -7.66 -13.98 3.83
N THR A 166 -6.89 -14.94 3.37
CA THR A 166 -6.20 -15.91 4.21
C THR A 166 -4.70 -15.91 3.93
N MET A 167 -3.93 -16.14 4.97
CA MET A 167 -2.48 -16.28 4.90
C MET A 167 -2.06 -17.56 5.60
N SER A 168 -1.21 -18.34 4.96
CA SER A 168 -0.58 -19.54 5.51
C SER A 168 0.85 -19.21 5.92
N TYR A 169 1.24 -19.69 7.08
CA TYR A 169 2.57 -19.52 7.63
C TYR A 169 3.04 -20.78 8.35
N ASN A 170 4.33 -20.95 8.42
CA ASN A 170 4.97 -22.01 9.20
C ASN A 170 5.51 -21.45 10.49
N ILE A 171 5.20 -22.15 11.57
CA ILE A 171 5.81 -21.95 12.86
C ILE A 171 7.08 -22.80 12.88
N LYS A 172 8.24 -22.17 12.96
CA LYS A 172 9.53 -22.87 13.07
C LYS A 172 9.69 -23.43 14.47
N GLN A 173 9.93 -24.74 14.56
CA GLN A 173 10.14 -25.47 15.81
C GLN A 173 11.29 -26.48 15.64
N VAL A 174 11.92 -26.88 16.74
CA VAL A 174 12.98 -27.90 16.74
C VAL A 174 12.49 -29.26 16.23
N GLU A 175 11.28 -29.61 16.59
CA GLU A 175 10.69 -30.92 16.26
C GLU A 175 10.09 -31.00 14.85
N GLY A 176 10.11 -29.88 14.13
CA GLY A 176 9.56 -29.75 12.79
C GLY A 176 8.64 -28.55 12.65
N ASP A 177 8.42 -28.14 11.42
CA ASP A 177 7.58 -26.99 11.08
C ASP A 177 6.10 -27.32 11.20
N ILE A 178 5.31 -26.46 11.83
CA ILE A 178 3.85 -26.58 11.88
C ILE A 178 3.23 -25.52 10.96
N SER A 179 2.51 -25.97 9.95
CA SER A 179 1.76 -25.08 9.07
C SER A 179 0.44 -24.65 9.70
N LYS A 180 0.18 -23.35 9.69
CA LYS A 180 -1.07 -22.73 10.17
C LYS A 180 -1.57 -21.71 9.13
N SER A 181 -2.85 -21.42 9.22
CA SER A 181 -3.46 -20.34 8.41
C SER A 181 -4.26 -19.40 9.29
N THR A 182 -4.33 -18.14 8.87
CA THR A 182 -5.07 -17.09 9.57
C THR A 182 -5.79 -16.18 8.59
N ALA A 183 -6.88 -15.59 9.04
CA ALA A 183 -7.52 -14.51 8.30
C ALA A 183 -6.69 -13.23 8.41
N VAL A 184 -6.60 -12.51 7.30
CA VAL A 184 -5.80 -11.28 7.18
C VAL A 184 -6.55 -10.16 6.51
N VAL A 185 -6.16 -8.94 6.85
CA VAL A 185 -6.56 -7.71 6.16
C VAL A 185 -5.32 -7.10 5.51
N LYS A 186 -5.46 -6.65 4.28
CA LYS A 186 -4.39 -6.02 3.48
C LYS A 186 -4.73 -4.56 3.19
N LEU A 187 -3.75 -3.70 3.34
CA LEU A 187 -3.72 -2.37 2.75
C LEU A 187 -2.48 -2.27 1.86
N SER A 188 -2.67 -1.82 0.62
CA SER A 188 -1.58 -1.62 -0.32
C SER A 188 -1.67 -0.24 -0.95
N VAL A 189 -0.50 0.38 -1.15
CA VAL A 189 -0.32 1.54 -2.02
C VAL A 189 0.38 1.03 -3.26
N PHE A 190 -0.16 1.30 -4.43
CA PHE A 190 0.45 0.87 -5.66
C PHE A 190 0.63 2.02 -6.64
N GLN A 191 1.66 1.90 -7.47
CA GLN A 191 1.92 2.77 -8.60
C GLN A 191 2.02 1.93 -9.86
N GLN A 192 1.38 2.37 -10.94
CA GLN A 192 1.47 1.76 -12.26
C GLN A 192 2.00 2.77 -13.26
N ILE A 193 3.03 2.39 -14.01
CA ILE A 193 3.63 3.17 -15.09
C ILE A 193 3.30 2.48 -16.41
N PHE A 194 2.54 3.15 -17.26
CA PHE A 194 2.12 2.62 -18.55
C PHE A 194 3.13 2.96 -19.64
N PHE A 195 3.53 1.98 -20.41
CA PHE A 195 4.34 2.16 -21.60
C PHE A 195 3.65 1.71 -22.90
N SER A 196 2.53 1.00 -22.76
CA SER A 196 1.63 0.69 -23.88
C SER A 196 0.19 0.52 -23.38
N GLU A 197 -0.74 0.31 -24.31
CA GLU A 197 -2.15 0.05 -23.97
C GLU A 197 -2.35 -1.26 -23.21
N HIS A 198 -1.42 -2.19 -23.39
CA HIS A 198 -1.50 -3.53 -22.78
C HIS A 198 -0.49 -3.74 -21.67
N PHE A 199 0.58 -2.96 -21.58
CA PHE A 199 1.66 -3.21 -20.62
C PHE A 199 1.90 -2.04 -19.68
N ALA A 200 2.04 -2.37 -18.41
CA ALA A 200 2.45 -1.44 -17.36
C ALA A 200 3.41 -2.12 -16.38
N LEU A 201 4.35 -1.34 -15.85
CA LEU A 201 5.10 -1.71 -14.66
C LEU A 201 4.28 -1.33 -13.43
N ARG A 202 4.26 -2.21 -12.45
CA ARG A 202 3.56 -2.00 -11.18
C ARG A 202 4.53 -2.13 -10.02
N ALA A 203 4.44 -1.21 -9.07
CA ALA A 203 5.09 -1.29 -7.78
C ALA A 203 4.03 -1.27 -6.69
N ASP A 204 4.08 -2.22 -5.76
CA ASP A 204 3.14 -2.36 -4.65
C ASP A 204 3.90 -2.34 -3.32
N LEU A 205 3.55 -1.39 -2.47
CA LEU A 205 3.90 -1.44 -1.06
C LEU A 205 2.70 -1.98 -0.30
N THR A 206 2.81 -3.22 0.15
CA THR A 206 1.71 -3.96 0.76
C THR A 206 1.97 -4.15 2.25
N ASN A 207 0.95 -3.90 3.04
CA ASN A 207 0.94 -4.16 4.47
C ASN A 207 -0.22 -5.10 4.81
N THR A 208 0.06 -6.21 5.48
CA THR A 208 -0.90 -7.27 5.80
C THR A 208 -0.93 -7.50 7.30
N TRP A 209 -2.10 -7.46 7.89
CA TRP A 209 -2.32 -7.72 9.33
C TRP A 209 -3.10 -9.00 9.53
N GLY A 210 -2.65 -9.83 10.47
CA GLY A 210 -3.31 -11.06 10.87
C GLY A 210 -2.91 -11.53 12.24
N ASN A 211 -3.73 -12.36 12.86
CA ASN A 211 -3.40 -12.98 14.12
C ASN A 211 -2.65 -14.29 13.88
N GLN A 212 -1.36 -14.31 14.23
CA GLN A 212 -0.54 -15.51 14.12
C GLN A 212 -0.35 -16.15 15.48
N GLN A 213 -0.39 -17.48 15.52
CA GLN A 213 -0.11 -18.25 16.72
C GLN A 213 1.38 -18.13 17.05
N LYS A 214 1.69 -17.96 18.33
CA LYS A 214 3.06 -17.98 18.82
C LYS A 214 3.51 -19.41 19.04
N ALA A 215 4.71 -19.74 18.62
CA ALA A 215 5.40 -20.95 19.05
C ALA A 215 6.32 -20.65 20.22
N ARG A 216 6.50 -21.61 21.08
CA ARG A 216 7.54 -21.58 22.10
C ARG A 216 8.61 -22.58 21.73
N TYR A 217 9.83 -22.10 21.73
CA TYR A 217 11.00 -22.91 21.57
C TYR A 217 11.48 -23.44 22.93
N TYR A 218 11.86 -24.71 22.98
CA TYR A 218 12.49 -25.31 24.14
C TYR A 218 13.97 -25.55 23.86
N THR A 219 14.83 -25.05 24.74
CA THR A 219 16.24 -25.45 24.69
C THR A 219 16.40 -26.88 25.20
N PRO A 220 17.26 -27.69 24.57
CA PRO A 220 17.46 -29.09 24.98
C PRO A 220 17.93 -29.27 26.44
N ASN A 221 18.43 -28.23 27.08
CA ASN A 221 18.94 -28.25 28.45
C ASN A 221 17.91 -27.81 29.51
N ASP A 222 16.69 -27.47 29.13
CA ASP A 222 15.68 -27.07 30.08
C ASP A 222 14.90 -28.30 30.58
N ALA A 223 15.49 -29.01 31.54
CA ALA A 223 14.94 -30.23 32.15
C ALA A 223 13.57 -29.99 32.84
N LYS A 224 13.10 -28.77 32.90
CA LYS A 224 11.87 -28.38 33.58
C LYS A 224 10.62 -28.58 32.71
N TYR A 225 10.78 -28.75 31.39
CA TYR A 225 9.65 -28.81 30.48
C TYR A 225 9.70 -30.13 29.68
N SER A 226 8.65 -30.94 29.85
CA SER A 226 8.44 -32.14 29.04
C SER A 226 8.13 -31.73 27.60
N TYR A 227 8.87 -32.27 26.61
CA TYR A 227 8.76 -31.99 25.18
C TYR A 227 7.42 -32.42 24.53
N THR A 228 6.50 -33.02 25.28
CA THR A 228 5.33 -33.67 24.74
C THR A 228 4.08 -32.81 24.59
N GLU A 229 4.07 -31.61 25.15
CA GLU A 229 2.92 -30.70 25.02
C GLU A 229 3.34 -29.37 24.42
N ALA A 230 3.03 -29.16 23.15
CA ALA A 230 3.03 -27.84 22.55
C ALA A 230 2.01 -26.97 23.27
N ARG A 231 2.44 -26.23 24.27
CA ARG A 231 1.56 -25.29 24.98
C ARG A 231 1.14 -24.19 24.03
N ASP A 232 -0.16 -24.06 23.84
CA ASP A 232 -0.70 -22.90 23.10
C ASP A 232 -0.39 -21.62 23.89
N LEU A 233 0.52 -20.80 23.35
CA LEU A 233 0.93 -19.53 23.96
C LEU A 233 0.04 -18.38 23.52
N GLY A 234 -1.06 -18.68 22.88
CA GLY A 234 -1.96 -17.71 22.30
C GLY A 234 -1.50 -17.15 20.96
N SER A 235 -2.22 -16.21 20.46
CA SER A 235 -1.94 -15.53 19.19
C SER A 235 -1.52 -14.08 19.41
N LYS A 236 -0.79 -13.55 18.44
CA LYS A 236 -0.38 -12.15 18.39
C LYS A 236 -0.76 -11.56 17.04
N MET A 237 -1.24 -10.33 17.04
CA MET A 237 -1.39 -9.58 15.80
C MET A 237 -0.01 -9.28 15.23
N THR A 238 0.22 -9.73 14.01
CA THR A 238 1.42 -9.48 13.23
C THR A 238 1.12 -8.53 12.10
N ASN A 239 2.16 -7.90 11.63
CA ASN A 239 2.15 -6.97 10.53
C ASN A 239 3.27 -7.36 9.58
N ASP A 240 2.91 -7.77 8.36
CA ASP A 240 3.85 -8.18 7.33
C ASP A 240 3.84 -7.14 6.21
N THR A 241 4.96 -6.46 6.04
CA THR A 241 5.15 -5.44 5.00
C THR A 241 6.03 -5.99 3.89
N SER A 242 5.61 -5.83 2.64
CA SER A 242 6.38 -6.26 1.47
C SER A 242 6.35 -5.21 0.37
N LEU A 243 7.48 -5.10 -0.34
CA LEU A 243 7.58 -4.33 -1.57
C LEU A 243 7.68 -5.29 -2.74
N LEU A 244 6.78 -5.12 -3.69
CA LEU A 244 6.67 -5.95 -4.87
C LEU A 244 6.80 -5.08 -6.13
N PHE A 245 7.50 -5.59 -7.12
CA PHE A 245 7.56 -5.02 -8.46
C PHE A 245 6.99 -6.03 -9.44
N GLY A 246 6.21 -5.58 -10.38
CA GLY A 246 5.52 -6.47 -11.30
C GLY A 246 5.34 -5.91 -12.70
N LEU A 247 5.07 -6.82 -13.60
CA LEU A 247 4.63 -6.53 -14.96
C LEU A 247 3.14 -6.85 -15.05
N THR A 248 2.36 -5.87 -15.47
CA THR A 248 0.91 -5.97 -15.65
C THR A 248 0.57 -5.98 -17.13
N TYR A 249 -0.26 -6.95 -17.53
CA TYR A 249 -0.87 -7.02 -18.85
C TYR A 249 -2.37 -6.71 -18.77
N TRP A 250 -2.85 -5.84 -19.63
CA TRP A 250 -4.23 -5.40 -19.75
C TRP A 250 -4.86 -5.98 -21.03
N PHE A 251 -6.02 -6.60 -20.87
CA PHE A 251 -6.79 -7.18 -21.97
C PHE A 251 -7.65 -6.16 -22.69
#